data_c0ea3ccc28b2e4cba83aa0de42ae4466
#
_entry.id   c0ea3ccc28b2e4cba83aa0de42ae4466
#
_cell.length_a   1.000
_cell.length_b   1.000
_cell.length_c   1.000
_cell.angle_alpha   90.00
_cell.angle_beta   90.00
_cell.angle_gamma   90.00
#
_symmetry.space_group_name_H-M   'P 1'
#
loop_
_entity.id
_entity.type
_entity.pdbx_description
1 polymer ?
#
loop_
_entity_poly.entity_id
_entity_poly.type
_entity_poly.pdbx_seq_one_letter_code
_entity_poly.pdbx_strand_id
1 'polypeptide(L)'
;MTERIYLMILSGVNPNTLTTGYHYFSTKGFTSAPTDTPASKYFVPRITNPGMYQQSMFSPGQTGGDSSSNQGFCELTNVDGILDNLIDWGFDGGVYQILEGPEDGDLTDFVTVNYGTIKQVESSWDTITIRYRDNGEFLDKPVILNYYLGDNVLPAGLEGASELKDKPKPRLFGSRRNITPICVNTSKLIYQYNDGASSSVGAVRDNGVALTVGVNHADSTAMLAATVAAGYYDTCLTEGFIRLGSSPTGLITMDAVSSTISIGQQYKALVEEK
;
A
#
# COMPACT_ATOMS: atom_id res chain seq x y z
N MET A 1 41.25 -6.59 13.09
CA MET A 1 39.93 -6.33 12.48
C MET A 1 39.07 -7.51 12.86
N THR A 2 38.00 -7.30 13.59
CA THR A 2 37.03 -8.36 13.91
C THR A 2 36.35 -8.77 12.62
N GLU A 3 36.29 -10.07 12.37
CA GLU A 3 35.62 -10.60 11.18
C GLU A 3 34.12 -10.30 11.28
N ARG A 4 33.49 -9.97 10.15
CA ARG A 4 32.05 -9.68 10.09
C ARG A 4 31.30 -10.91 9.64
N ILE A 5 30.17 -11.16 10.26
CA ILE A 5 29.26 -12.23 9.91
C ILE A 5 27.89 -11.68 9.55
N TYR A 6 27.15 -12.46 8.77
CA TYR A 6 25.78 -12.15 8.38
C TYR A 6 24.82 -13.11 9.08
N LEU A 7 23.73 -12.55 9.59
CA LEU A 7 22.60 -13.29 10.13
C LEU A 7 21.40 -13.07 9.23
N MET A 8 20.57 -14.07 9.05
CA MET A 8 19.35 -13.98 8.29
C MET A 8 18.18 -14.56 9.07
N ILE A 9 17.09 -13.82 9.09
CA ILE A 9 15.81 -14.22 9.65
C ILE A 9 14.81 -14.28 8.50
N LEU A 10 14.13 -15.42 8.34
CA LEU A 10 13.09 -15.63 7.34
C LEU A 10 11.78 -15.99 8.04
N SER A 11 10.67 -15.45 7.57
CA SER A 11 9.35 -15.92 7.97
C SER A 11 8.66 -16.65 6.82
N GLY A 12 7.97 -17.73 7.17
CA GLY A 12 7.16 -18.50 6.22
C GLY A 12 5.96 -19.13 6.92
N VAL A 13 5.00 -19.60 6.16
CA VAL A 13 3.81 -20.29 6.66
C VAL A 13 4.08 -21.79 6.64
N ASN A 14 3.94 -22.43 7.81
CA ASN A 14 4.09 -23.88 7.93
C ASN A 14 2.91 -24.58 7.21
N PRO A 15 3.15 -25.49 6.26
CA PRO A 15 2.11 -26.13 5.46
C PRO A 15 1.15 -27.01 6.31
N ASN A 16 1.61 -27.53 7.43
CA ASN A 16 0.81 -28.43 8.26
C ASN A 16 -0.04 -27.70 9.29
N THR A 17 0.46 -26.59 9.85
CA THR A 17 -0.20 -25.86 10.93
C THR A 17 -0.86 -24.56 10.46
N LEU A 18 -0.53 -24.08 9.25
CA LEU A 18 -0.94 -22.79 8.69
C LEU A 18 -0.57 -21.59 9.58
N THR A 19 0.46 -21.76 10.42
CA THR A 19 0.98 -20.70 11.28
C THR A 19 2.29 -20.17 10.76
N THR A 20 2.56 -18.89 10.99
CA THR A 20 3.86 -18.28 10.65
C THR A 20 4.95 -18.84 11.56
N GLY A 21 6.02 -19.31 10.94
CA GLY A 21 7.25 -19.74 11.63
C GLY A 21 8.44 -18.93 11.15
N TYR A 22 9.54 -19.00 11.92
CA TYR A 22 10.77 -18.29 11.62
C TYR A 22 11.94 -19.23 11.48
N HIS A 23 12.82 -18.96 10.53
CA HIS A 23 14.05 -19.70 10.28
C HIS A 23 15.24 -18.75 10.44
N TYR A 24 16.31 -19.25 11.04
CA TYR A 24 17.47 -18.47 11.44
C TYR A 24 18.74 -19.07 10.84
N PHE A 25 19.43 -18.29 9.99
CA PHE A 25 20.65 -18.71 9.32
C PHE A 25 21.77 -17.71 9.52
N SER A 26 23.01 -18.17 9.39
CA SER A 26 24.21 -17.33 9.52
C SER A 26 25.32 -17.81 8.60
N THR A 27 26.38 -17.00 8.47
CA THR A 27 27.60 -17.40 7.76
C THR A 27 28.50 -18.30 8.61
N LYS A 28 28.52 -18.13 9.94
CA LYS A 28 29.44 -18.86 10.84
C LYS A 28 28.81 -19.47 12.09
N GLY A 29 27.52 -19.40 12.26
CA GLY A 29 26.86 -19.80 13.50
C GLY A 29 26.85 -18.68 14.54
N PHE A 30 25.67 -18.48 15.14
CA PHE A 30 25.47 -17.44 16.16
C PHE A 30 24.32 -17.87 17.07
N THR A 31 24.39 -17.54 18.36
CA THR A 31 23.30 -17.79 19.30
C THR A 31 22.93 -16.50 20.02
N SER A 32 21.68 -16.05 19.86
CA SER A 32 21.20 -14.86 20.57
C SER A 32 21.01 -15.11 22.06
N ALA A 33 21.25 -14.08 22.86
CA ALA A 33 21.07 -14.14 24.32
C ALA A 33 19.57 -14.27 24.70
N PRO A 34 19.27 -14.73 25.93
CA PRO A 34 17.89 -14.80 26.41
C PRO A 34 17.18 -13.45 26.50
N THR A 35 17.95 -12.36 26.55
CA THR A 35 17.46 -10.97 26.60
C THR A 35 17.25 -10.34 25.23
N ASP A 36 17.70 -11.00 24.17
CA ASP A 36 17.62 -10.48 22.80
C ASP A 36 16.24 -10.69 22.18
N THR A 37 16.05 -10.04 21.06
CA THR A 37 14.88 -10.28 20.19
C THR A 37 15.38 -10.60 18.77
N PRO A 38 15.26 -11.88 18.34
CA PRO A 38 14.66 -13.05 19.01
C PRO A 38 15.53 -13.63 20.13
N ALA A 39 14.89 -14.08 21.22
CA ALA A 39 15.57 -14.62 22.39
C ALA A 39 16.00 -16.08 22.20
N SER A 40 17.22 -16.42 22.63
CA SER A 40 17.75 -17.79 22.67
C SER A 40 17.59 -18.55 21.35
N LYS A 41 17.88 -17.92 20.21
CA LYS A 41 17.81 -18.53 18.89
C LYS A 41 19.19 -18.85 18.36
N TYR A 42 19.33 -20.07 17.84
CA TYR A 42 20.53 -20.49 17.13
C TYR A 42 20.37 -20.21 15.64
N PHE A 43 21.29 -19.42 15.10
CA PHE A 43 21.41 -19.13 13.67
C PHE A 43 22.35 -20.15 13.05
N VAL A 44 21.80 -21.02 12.22
CA VAL A 44 22.52 -22.16 11.63
C VAL A 44 23.51 -21.67 10.56
N PRO A 45 24.78 -22.12 10.55
CA PRO A 45 25.79 -21.68 9.59
C PRO A 45 25.55 -22.30 8.20
N ARG A 46 24.63 -21.73 7.43
CA ARG A 46 24.22 -22.22 6.12
C ARG A 46 24.37 -21.18 5.01
N ILE A 47 24.57 -19.92 5.34
CA ILE A 47 24.71 -18.86 4.34
C ILE A 47 26.07 -19.00 3.66
N THR A 48 26.07 -19.31 2.37
CA THR A 48 27.26 -19.34 1.51
C THR A 48 27.43 -18.02 0.77
N ASN A 49 26.31 -17.38 0.41
CA ASN A 49 26.31 -16.07 -0.25
C ASN A 49 25.20 -15.22 0.38
N PRO A 50 25.53 -14.16 1.14
CA PRO A 50 24.53 -13.30 1.78
C PRO A 50 23.81 -12.39 0.77
N GLY A 51 24.24 -12.39 -0.51
CA GLY A 51 23.65 -11.62 -1.58
C GLY A 51 24.33 -10.28 -1.82
N MET A 52 23.99 -9.68 -2.96
CA MET A 52 24.43 -8.34 -3.34
C MET A 52 23.19 -7.47 -3.51
N TYR A 53 23.21 -6.29 -2.87
CA TYR A 53 22.12 -5.32 -2.92
C TYR A 53 22.62 -4.07 -3.64
N GLN A 54 21.85 -3.65 -4.63
CA GLN A 54 22.15 -2.42 -5.36
C GLN A 54 20.87 -1.59 -5.44
N GLN A 55 20.92 -0.39 -4.90
CA GLN A 55 19.88 0.61 -5.06
C GLN A 55 20.42 1.78 -5.86
N SER A 56 19.66 2.23 -6.84
CA SER A 56 19.98 3.41 -7.62
C SER A 56 18.77 4.35 -7.61
N MET A 57 18.97 5.60 -7.20
CA MET A 57 17.91 6.61 -7.24
C MET A 57 17.64 7.05 -8.69
N PHE A 58 18.66 7.00 -9.54
CA PHE A 58 18.57 7.35 -10.96
C PHE A 58 19.43 6.40 -11.79
N SER A 59 19.08 6.24 -13.05
CA SER A 59 19.93 5.53 -13.99
C SER A 59 21.30 6.21 -14.12
N PRO A 60 22.41 5.45 -14.33
CA PRO A 60 23.73 6.01 -14.45
C PRO A 60 23.81 7.16 -15.48
N GLY A 61 24.32 8.32 -15.06
CA GLY A 61 24.45 9.50 -15.92
C GLY A 61 23.19 10.36 -16.04
N GLN A 62 22.12 10.07 -15.30
CA GLN A 62 20.88 10.86 -15.28
C GLN A 62 20.66 11.51 -13.91
N THR A 63 20.10 12.72 -13.90
CA THR A 63 19.72 13.46 -12.68
C THR A 63 18.22 13.37 -12.38
N GLY A 64 17.49 12.49 -13.08
CA GLY A 64 16.07 12.19 -12.93
C GLY A 64 15.74 10.89 -13.63
N GLY A 65 14.57 10.31 -13.35
CA GLY A 65 14.10 9.04 -13.92
C GLY A 65 13.61 8.10 -12.84
N ASP A 66 13.40 6.85 -13.22
CA ASP A 66 12.89 5.83 -12.33
C ASP A 66 13.99 5.36 -11.37
N SER A 67 13.64 5.20 -10.10
CA SER A 67 14.49 4.50 -9.15
C SER A 67 14.46 3.01 -9.46
N SER A 68 15.62 2.37 -9.50
CA SER A 68 15.72 0.92 -9.60
C SER A 68 16.24 0.34 -8.30
N SER A 69 15.55 -0.64 -7.76
CA SER A 69 16.11 -1.53 -6.75
C SER A 69 16.40 -2.88 -7.37
N ASN A 70 17.61 -3.38 -7.19
CA ASN A 70 17.95 -4.71 -7.64
C ASN A 70 17.43 -5.72 -6.62
N GLN A 71 16.63 -6.68 -7.11
CA GLN A 71 16.15 -7.79 -6.30
C GLN A 71 17.36 -8.67 -5.94
N GLY A 72 17.77 -8.64 -4.69
CA GLY A 72 18.82 -9.49 -4.18
C GLY A 72 18.37 -10.95 -4.04
N PHE A 73 19.33 -11.82 -3.81
CA PHE A 73 19.09 -13.21 -3.42
C PHE A 73 20.11 -13.62 -2.36
N CYS A 74 19.81 -14.66 -1.61
CA CYS A 74 20.76 -15.31 -0.71
C CYS A 74 20.81 -16.79 -1.03
N GLU A 75 21.99 -17.39 -0.85
CA GLU A 75 22.20 -18.81 -1.07
C GLU A 75 22.54 -19.51 0.24
N LEU A 76 21.83 -20.61 0.48
CA LEU A 76 22.05 -21.50 1.62
C LEU A 76 22.58 -22.84 1.11
N THR A 77 23.59 -23.40 1.79
CA THR A 77 24.04 -24.75 1.49
C THR A 77 23.06 -25.79 2.01
N ASN A 78 22.75 -26.80 1.19
CA ASN A 78 21.88 -27.93 1.52
C ASN A 78 22.48 -29.28 1.08
N VAL A 79 23.80 -29.39 1.06
CA VAL A 79 24.51 -30.62 0.65
C VAL A 79 24.08 -31.87 1.45
N ASP A 80 23.62 -31.68 2.70
CA ASP A 80 23.16 -32.73 3.58
C ASP A 80 21.66 -33.01 3.56
N GLY A 81 20.89 -32.29 2.74
CA GLY A 81 19.44 -32.44 2.60
C GLY A 81 18.61 -32.03 3.82
N ILE A 82 19.22 -31.44 4.85
CA ILE A 82 18.49 -31.06 6.08
C ILE A 82 17.43 -29.98 5.83
N LEU A 83 17.64 -29.15 4.80
CA LEU A 83 16.72 -28.06 4.43
C LEU A 83 15.67 -28.47 3.38
N ASP A 84 15.60 -29.76 2.99
CA ASP A 84 14.65 -30.19 1.93
C ASP A 84 13.20 -29.85 2.28
N ASN A 85 12.83 -29.97 3.55
CA ASN A 85 11.50 -29.64 4.04
C ASN A 85 11.19 -28.12 4.05
N LEU A 86 12.21 -27.27 3.84
CA LEU A 86 12.01 -25.82 3.74
C LEU A 86 11.22 -25.44 2.48
N ILE A 87 11.32 -26.27 1.44
CA ILE A 87 10.65 -26.04 0.16
C ILE A 87 9.11 -26.12 0.29
N ASP A 88 8.63 -26.91 1.24
CA ASP A 88 7.21 -27.09 1.49
C ASP A 88 6.57 -25.89 2.21
N TRP A 89 7.37 -24.99 2.74
CA TRP A 89 6.88 -23.80 3.42
C TRP A 89 6.40 -22.72 2.45
N GLY A 90 5.33 -22.02 2.83
CA GLY A 90 4.82 -20.86 2.08
C GLY A 90 5.65 -19.61 2.39
N PHE A 91 6.65 -19.32 1.57
CA PHE A 91 7.53 -18.15 1.78
C PHE A 91 7.11 -16.91 0.98
N ASP A 92 6.30 -17.05 -0.06
CA ASP A 92 5.87 -15.91 -0.87
C ASP A 92 5.14 -14.87 0.01
N GLY A 93 5.63 -13.61 -0.02
CA GLY A 93 5.16 -12.55 0.85
C GLY A 93 5.64 -12.63 2.31
N GLY A 94 6.39 -13.69 2.70
CA GLY A 94 7.07 -13.75 3.99
C GLY A 94 8.13 -12.66 4.13
N VAL A 95 8.45 -12.29 5.37
CA VAL A 95 9.46 -11.25 5.66
C VAL A 95 10.85 -11.88 5.73
N TYR A 96 11.83 -11.18 5.19
CA TYR A 96 13.25 -11.48 5.44
C TYR A 96 13.94 -10.28 6.07
N GLN A 97 14.95 -10.56 6.88
CA GLN A 97 15.84 -9.58 7.46
C GLN A 97 17.27 -10.13 7.42
N ILE A 98 18.21 -9.32 6.94
CA ILE A 98 19.63 -9.63 6.96
C ILE A 98 20.32 -8.59 7.82
N LEU A 99 21.10 -9.11 8.77
CA LEU A 99 21.88 -8.33 9.70
C LEU A 99 23.36 -8.59 9.45
N GLU A 100 24.19 -7.58 9.65
CA GLU A 100 25.66 -7.65 9.61
C GLU A 100 26.23 -7.20 10.94
N GLY A 101 27.14 -7.96 11.50
CA GLY A 101 27.79 -7.60 12.77
C GLY A 101 29.10 -8.30 12.98
N PRO A 102 29.79 -8.01 14.10
CA PRO A 102 31.04 -8.65 14.46
C PRO A 102 30.79 -10.11 14.91
N GLU A 103 31.73 -11.01 14.58
CA GLU A 103 31.63 -12.43 14.94
C GLU A 103 31.55 -12.64 16.47
N ASP A 104 32.30 -11.86 17.24
CA ASP A 104 32.38 -11.97 18.70
C ASP A 104 31.44 -10.98 19.43
N GLY A 105 30.48 -10.36 18.73
CA GLY A 105 29.57 -9.37 19.31
C GLY A 105 28.26 -9.93 19.81
N ASP A 106 27.49 -9.11 20.51
CA ASP A 106 26.11 -9.40 20.89
C ASP A 106 25.15 -9.07 19.75
N LEU A 107 23.90 -9.61 19.77
CA LEU A 107 22.91 -9.32 18.71
C LEU A 107 22.62 -7.82 18.57
N THR A 108 22.77 -7.05 19.63
CA THR A 108 22.64 -5.58 19.64
C THR A 108 23.70 -4.84 18.82
N ASP A 109 24.83 -5.49 18.54
CA ASP A 109 25.90 -4.92 17.71
C ASP A 109 25.67 -5.13 16.20
N PHE A 110 24.63 -5.91 15.86
CA PHE A 110 24.28 -6.17 14.48
C PHE A 110 23.36 -5.09 13.92
N VAL A 111 23.65 -4.67 12.69
CA VAL A 111 22.91 -3.68 11.95
C VAL A 111 22.13 -4.37 10.84
N THR A 112 20.85 -4.04 10.69
CA THR A 112 20.06 -4.50 9.55
C THR A 112 20.58 -3.86 8.28
N VAL A 113 21.12 -4.68 7.37
CA VAL A 113 21.62 -4.23 6.07
C VAL A 113 20.60 -4.38 4.96
N ASN A 114 19.66 -5.32 5.12
CA ASN A 114 18.56 -5.47 4.19
C ASN A 114 17.32 -6.05 4.87
N TYR A 115 16.15 -5.60 4.39
CA TYR A 115 14.85 -5.99 4.88
C TYR A 115 13.80 -5.88 3.76
N GLY A 116 12.90 -6.84 3.66
CA GLY A 116 11.84 -6.83 2.67
C GLY A 116 11.00 -8.09 2.70
N THR A 117 10.42 -8.43 1.57
CA THR A 117 9.60 -9.64 1.41
C THR A 117 10.28 -10.67 0.53
N ILE A 118 9.98 -11.94 0.79
CA ILE A 118 10.47 -13.08 0.00
C ILE A 118 9.58 -13.20 -1.22
N LYS A 119 10.20 -13.32 -2.39
CA LYS A 119 9.52 -13.56 -3.66
C LYS A 119 9.35 -15.05 -3.92
N GLN A 120 10.44 -15.80 -3.75
CA GLN A 120 10.51 -17.20 -4.13
C GLN A 120 11.66 -17.89 -3.42
N VAL A 121 11.47 -19.16 -3.10
CA VAL A 121 12.54 -20.07 -2.66
C VAL A 121 12.72 -21.12 -3.77
N GLU A 122 13.94 -21.23 -4.27
CA GLU A 122 14.32 -22.18 -5.33
C GLU A 122 15.28 -23.21 -4.72
N SER A 123 15.04 -24.48 -4.96
CA SER A 123 15.95 -25.55 -4.56
C SER A 123 16.71 -26.07 -5.76
N SER A 124 18.00 -26.21 -5.61
CA SER A 124 18.90 -26.95 -6.47
C SER A 124 19.37 -28.19 -5.71
N TRP A 125 20.23 -29.00 -6.30
CA TRP A 125 20.70 -30.26 -5.72
C TRP A 125 21.39 -30.10 -4.34
N ASP A 126 22.15 -29.04 -4.14
CA ASP A 126 22.97 -28.77 -2.97
C ASP A 126 22.79 -27.37 -2.39
N THR A 127 21.92 -26.55 -2.98
CA THR A 127 21.77 -25.14 -2.66
C THR A 127 20.30 -24.74 -2.66
N ILE A 128 19.91 -23.93 -1.69
CA ILE A 128 18.62 -23.24 -1.66
C ILE A 128 18.87 -21.76 -1.92
N THR A 129 18.24 -21.22 -2.96
CA THR A 129 18.29 -19.81 -3.30
C THR A 129 17.01 -19.12 -2.88
N ILE A 130 17.14 -18.08 -2.06
CA ILE A 130 16.03 -17.26 -1.58
C ILE A 130 16.07 -15.95 -2.35
N ARG A 131 15.05 -15.70 -3.17
CA ARG A 131 14.91 -14.45 -3.92
C ARG A 131 14.05 -13.46 -3.17
N TYR A 132 14.48 -12.22 -3.15
CA TYR A 132 13.84 -11.14 -2.42
C TYR A 132 13.07 -10.20 -3.33
N ARG A 133 12.08 -9.54 -2.76
CA ARG A 133 11.49 -8.29 -3.24
C ARG A 133 11.86 -7.19 -2.27
N ASP A 134 12.03 -5.99 -2.77
CA ASP A 134 12.04 -4.82 -1.91
C ASP A 134 10.60 -4.38 -1.60
N ASN A 135 10.49 -3.43 -0.69
CA ASN A 135 9.18 -2.85 -0.34
C ASN A 135 8.62 -1.94 -1.45
N GLY A 136 9.34 -1.72 -2.55
CA GLY A 136 8.86 -0.97 -3.71
C GLY A 136 7.65 -1.61 -4.38
N GLU A 137 7.46 -2.92 -4.27
CA GLU A 137 6.26 -3.62 -4.77
C GLU A 137 4.95 -3.08 -4.17
N PHE A 138 5.01 -2.57 -2.93
CA PHE A 138 3.83 -1.93 -2.33
C PHE A 138 3.44 -0.63 -3.04
N LEU A 139 4.38 0.01 -3.75
CA LEU A 139 4.15 1.21 -4.54
C LEU A 139 3.52 0.91 -5.91
N ASP A 140 3.60 -0.34 -6.39
CA ASP A 140 3.01 -0.76 -7.66
C ASP A 140 1.49 -0.97 -7.57
N LYS A 141 0.91 -0.82 -6.38
CA LYS A 141 -0.54 -0.88 -6.21
C LYS A 141 -1.19 0.38 -6.77
N PRO A 142 -2.27 0.24 -7.55
CA PRO A 142 -3.00 1.39 -8.05
C PRO A 142 -3.56 2.23 -6.90
N VAL A 143 -3.38 3.54 -6.99
CA VAL A 143 -3.89 4.51 -5.98
C VAL A 143 -5.42 4.54 -5.97
N ILE A 144 -6.05 4.24 -7.11
CA ILE A 144 -7.49 4.15 -7.28
C ILE A 144 -7.87 2.68 -7.26
N LEU A 145 -8.63 2.28 -6.23
CA LEU A 145 -9.04 0.90 -6.00
C LEU A 145 -10.51 0.65 -6.34
N ASN A 146 -11.34 1.69 -6.33
CA ASN A 146 -12.77 1.59 -6.49
C ASN A 146 -13.22 2.06 -7.88
N TYR A 147 -14.13 1.30 -8.47
CA TYR A 147 -14.72 1.57 -9.78
C TYR A 147 -16.24 1.64 -9.64
N TYR A 148 -16.89 2.39 -10.52
CA TYR A 148 -18.34 2.45 -10.57
C TYR A 148 -18.90 1.15 -11.11
N LEU A 149 -20.00 0.67 -10.51
CA LEU A 149 -20.73 -0.51 -10.98
C LEU A 149 -21.57 -0.18 -12.23
N GLY A 150 -22.00 1.08 -12.36
CA GLY A 150 -22.81 1.52 -13.49
C GLY A 150 -24.21 0.89 -13.55
N ASP A 151 -24.75 0.49 -12.40
CA ASP A 151 -25.98 -0.27 -12.26
C ASP A 151 -27.07 0.47 -11.48
N ASN A 152 -27.01 1.81 -11.48
CA ASN A 152 -27.95 2.62 -10.71
C ASN A 152 -29.41 2.26 -10.99
N VAL A 153 -30.11 1.95 -9.91
CA VAL A 153 -31.58 1.93 -9.89
C VAL A 153 -32.05 3.27 -9.31
N LEU A 154 -32.48 4.18 -10.19
CA LEU A 154 -33.00 5.48 -9.76
C LEU A 154 -34.32 5.30 -8.98
N PRO A 155 -34.59 6.14 -7.96
CA PRO A 155 -33.87 7.40 -7.63
C PRO A 155 -32.74 7.25 -6.59
N ALA A 156 -32.43 6.07 -6.08
CA ALA A 156 -31.59 5.88 -4.91
C ALA A 156 -30.12 5.51 -5.20
N GLY A 157 -29.81 5.07 -6.42
CA GLY A 157 -28.46 4.59 -6.76
C GLY A 157 -27.40 5.70 -6.81
N LEU A 158 -26.16 5.38 -6.45
CA LEU A 158 -24.99 6.27 -6.46
C LEU A 158 -23.79 5.69 -7.25
N GLU A 159 -23.99 4.60 -7.97
CA GLU A 159 -22.96 3.94 -8.78
C GLU A 159 -22.95 4.40 -10.25
N GLY A 160 -23.75 5.41 -10.58
CA GLY A 160 -23.88 5.93 -11.93
C GLY A 160 -24.65 5.00 -12.87
N ALA A 161 -24.95 5.50 -14.07
CA ALA A 161 -25.56 4.70 -15.11
C ALA A 161 -24.48 3.89 -15.88
N SER A 162 -24.91 3.08 -16.85
CA SER A 162 -24.06 2.14 -17.59
C SER A 162 -22.82 2.77 -18.24
N GLU A 163 -22.87 4.07 -18.58
CA GLU A 163 -21.73 4.82 -19.12
C GLU A 163 -20.60 5.07 -18.11
N LEU A 164 -20.88 4.93 -16.82
CA LEU A 164 -19.87 5.01 -15.76
C LEU A 164 -19.30 3.65 -15.37
N LYS A 165 -19.88 2.55 -15.84
CA LYS A 165 -19.40 1.20 -15.53
C LYS A 165 -17.90 1.07 -15.78
N ASP A 166 -17.21 0.47 -14.81
CA ASP A 166 -15.77 0.19 -14.83
C ASP A 166 -14.87 1.45 -14.92
N LYS A 167 -15.44 2.66 -14.78
CA LYS A 167 -14.64 3.89 -14.64
C LYS A 167 -14.20 4.06 -13.18
N PRO A 168 -12.95 4.53 -12.97
CA PRO A 168 -12.44 4.74 -11.62
C PRO A 168 -13.20 5.85 -10.89
N LYS A 169 -13.50 5.62 -9.61
CA LYS A 169 -14.08 6.66 -8.74
C LYS A 169 -13.04 7.75 -8.48
N PRO A 170 -13.43 9.02 -8.45
CA PRO A 170 -12.48 10.13 -8.27
C PRO A 170 -11.85 10.08 -6.87
N ARG A 171 -10.54 10.29 -6.80
CA ARG A 171 -9.81 10.36 -5.53
C ARG A 171 -9.14 11.73 -5.39
N LEU A 172 -9.44 12.41 -4.29
CA LEU A 172 -8.92 13.74 -3.99
C LEU A 172 -7.78 13.67 -2.98
N PHE A 173 -6.67 14.35 -3.29
CA PHE A 173 -5.51 14.48 -2.39
C PHE A 173 -5.20 15.94 -2.13
N GLY A 174 -5.18 16.33 -0.85
CA GLY A 174 -4.93 17.70 -0.42
C GLY A 174 -6.00 18.69 -0.88
N SER A 175 -5.61 19.93 -1.15
CA SER A 175 -6.50 21.00 -1.62
C SER A 175 -6.48 21.11 -3.16
N ARG A 176 -7.66 21.09 -3.78
CA ARG A 176 -7.82 21.26 -5.23
C ARG A 176 -8.90 22.27 -5.55
N ARG A 177 -8.69 23.01 -6.64
CA ARG A 177 -9.63 24.00 -7.17
C ARG A 177 -10.12 23.60 -8.56
N ASN A 178 -11.33 24.06 -8.89
CA ASN A 178 -11.96 23.85 -10.21
C ASN A 178 -12.05 22.35 -10.60
N ILE A 179 -12.38 21.49 -9.64
CA ILE A 179 -12.64 20.06 -9.91
C ILE A 179 -13.97 19.98 -10.64
N THR A 180 -14.05 19.11 -11.65
CA THR A 180 -15.32 18.74 -12.28
C THR A 180 -15.81 17.45 -11.64
N PRO A 181 -16.84 17.47 -10.78
CA PRO A 181 -17.37 16.28 -10.13
C PRO A 181 -18.17 15.44 -11.14
N ILE A 182 -18.25 14.13 -10.89
CA ILE A 182 -18.92 13.17 -11.76
C ILE A 182 -20.39 13.04 -11.32
N CYS A 183 -21.34 13.23 -12.22
CA CYS A 183 -22.75 13.01 -11.94
C CYS A 183 -23.03 11.50 -11.78
N VAL A 184 -23.34 11.06 -10.57
CA VAL A 184 -23.64 9.67 -10.25
C VAL A 184 -25.12 9.39 -10.14
N ASN A 185 -25.95 10.40 -9.89
CA ASN A 185 -27.41 10.27 -9.85
C ASN A 185 -28.07 11.47 -10.49
N THR A 186 -28.58 11.27 -11.69
CA THR A 186 -29.24 12.33 -12.49
C THR A 186 -30.61 12.70 -11.94
N SER A 187 -31.34 11.77 -11.30
CA SER A 187 -32.66 12.01 -10.72
C SER A 187 -32.62 12.93 -9.50
N LYS A 188 -31.56 12.81 -8.68
CA LYS A 188 -31.37 13.58 -7.45
C LYS A 188 -30.29 14.64 -7.59
N LEU A 189 -29.67 14.78 -8.77
CA LEU A 189 -28.58 15.71 -9.07
C LEU A 189 -27.42 15.57 -8.12
N ILE A 190 -26.99 14.30 -7.85
CA ILE A 190 -25.86 14.02 -6.97
C ILE A 190 -24.61 13.78 -7.80
N TYR A 191 -23.52 14.41 -7.35
CA TYR A 191 -22.22 14.38 -7.99
C TYR A 191 -21.18 13.88 -6.99
N GLN A 192 -20.30 12.99 -7.42
CA GLN A 192 -19.16 12.53 -6.63
C GLN A 192 -17.90 13.29 -7.05
N TYR A 193 -17.17 13.82 -6.08
CA TYR A 193 -15.90 14.50 -6.28
C TYR A 193 -14.73 13.80 -5.57
N ASN A 194 -15.03 12.91 -4.63
CA ASN A 194 -14.03 12.14 -3.92
C ASN A 194 -14.62 10.78 -3.52
N ASP A 195 -13.82 9.72 -3.61
CA ASP A 195 -14.14 8.41 -3.08
C ASP A 195 -13.56 8.29 -1.67
N GLY A 196 -14.28 8.85 -0.71
CA GLY A 196 -13.92 8.88 0.70
C GLY A 196 -14.12 10.26 1.35
N ALA A 197 -13.66 10.39 2.58
CA ALA A 197 -13.90 11.59 3.39
C ALA A 197 -13.13 12.80 2.88
N SER A 198 -13.76 13.97 3.03
CA SER A 198 -13.21 15.29 2.71
C SER A 198 -13.30 16.20 3.95
N SER A 199 -12.33 17.09 4.10
CA SER A 199 -12.32 18.06 5.21
C SER A 199 -13.28 19.21 4.96
N SER A 200 -13.38 19.64 3.69
CA SER A 200 -14.29 20.73 3.32
C SER A 200 -14.55 20.77 1.81
N VAL A 201 -15.69 21.35 1.46
CA VAL A 201 -16.04 21.81 0.11
C VAL A 201 -16.02 23.33 0.12
N GLY A 202 -15.32 23.91 -0.83
CA GLY A 202 -15.28 25.36 -1.04
C GLY A 202 -16.42 25.82 -1.95
N ALA A 203 -16.13 26.74 -2.88
CA ALA A 203 -17.14 27.21 -3.82
C ALA A 203 -17.55 26.13 -4.82
N VAL A 204 -18.84 25.86 -4.95
CA VAL A 204 -19.45 25.10 -6.05
C VAL A 204 -20.05 26.07 -7.04
N ARG A 205 -19.79 25.90 -8.35
CA ARG A 205 -20.18 26.83 -9.40
C ARG A 205 -20.89 26.09 -10.51
N ASP A 206 -21.99 26.66 -10.98
CA ASP A 206 -22.70 26.25 -12.19
C ASP A 206 -22.37 27.24 -13.31
N ASN A 207 -21.72 26.79 -14.36
CA ASN A 207 -21.26 27.63 -15.47
C ASN A 207 -20.52 28.90 -14.98
N GLY A 208 -19.69 28.76 -13.95
CA GLY A 208 -18.93 29.84 -13.32
C GLY A 208 -19.68 30.66 -12.26
N VAL A 209 -20.98 30.51 -12.11
CA VAL A 209 -21.80 31.20 -11.10
C VAL A 209 -21.78 30.40 -9.80
N ALA A 210 -21.39 31.04 -8.69
CA ALA A 210 -21.34 30.38 -7.39
C ALA A 210 -22.74 30.05 -6.86
N LEU A 211 -22.90 28.79 -6.40
CA LEU A 211 -24.11 28.35 -5.70
C LEU A 211 -23.97 28.60 -4.20
N THR A 212 -25.11 28.70 -3.51
CA THR A 212 -25.13 28.88 -2.06
C THR A 212 -24.98 27.54 -1.35
N VAL A 213 -24.13 27.49 -0.32
CA VAL A 213 -23.96 26.29 0.49
C VAL A 213 -25.22 26.04 1.33
N GLY A 214 -25.69 24.81 1.34
CA GLY A 214 -26.81 24.33 2.15
C GLY A 214 -26.31 23.48 3.34
N VAL A 215 -26.83 22.29 3.50
CA VAL A 215 -26.59 21.40 4.65
C VAL A 215 -25.48 20.38 4.34
N ASN A 216 -24.66 20.07 5.36
CA ASN A 216 -23.78 18.91 5.29
C ASN A 216 -24.51 17.71 5.94
N HIS A 217 -24.74 16.66 5.16
CA HIS A 217 -25.37 15.42 5.61
C HIS A 217 -24.34 14.44 6.18
N ALA A 218 -24.78 13.64 7.15
CA ALA A 218 -23.92 12.65 7.82
C ALA A 218 -23.49 11.52 6.85
N ASP A 219 -24.40 11.14 5.95
CA ASP A 219 -24.20 10.06 4.96
C ASP A 219 -25.01 10.31 3.70
N SER A 220 -24.79 9.49 2.68
CA SER A 220 -25.48 9.57 1.39
C SER A 220 -26.97 9.24 1.49
N THR A 221 -27.39 8.42 2.46
CA THR A 221 -28.80 8.08 2.69
C THR A 221 -29.59 9.33 3.12
N ALA A 222 -29.05 10.07 4.09
CA ALA A 222 -29.61 11.33 4.54
C ALA A 222 -29.66 12.36 3.39
N MET A 223 -28.59 12.46 2.58
CA MET A 223 -28.53 13.32 1.41
C MET A 223 -29.60 12.93 0.36
N LEU A 224 -29.82 11.63 0.09
CA LEU A 224 -30.84 11.16 -0.83
C LEU A 224 -32.26 11.50 -0.39
N ALA A 225 -32.52 11.52 0.91
CA ALA A 225 -33.83 11.86 1.50
C ALA A 225 -34.10 13.36 1.56
N ALA A 226 -33.05 14.21 1.56
CA ALA A 226 -33.16 15.66 1.70
C ALA A 226 -33.88 16.32 0.51
N THR A 227 -34.31 17.57 0.73
CA THR A 227 -34.78 18.47 -0.33
C THR A 227 -33.88 19.70 -0.36
N VAL A 228 -33.25 19.96 -1.49
CA VAL A 228 -32.34 21.10 -1.66
C VAL A 228 -33.04 22.20 -2.45
N ALA A 229 -32.96 23.42 -1.97
CA ALA A 229 -33.59 24.59 -2.65
C ALA A 229 -32.81 24.94 -3.93
N ALA A 230 -33.52 25.50 -4.93
CA ALA A 230 -32.90 25.96 -6.17
C ALA A 230 -31.81 27.02 -5.90
N GLY A 231 -30.68 26.91 -6.57
CA GLY A 231 -29.52 27.79 -6.34
C GLY A 231 -28.65 27.39 -5.14
N TYR A 232 -29.02 26.33 -4.40
CA TYR A 232 -28.24 25.78 -3.29
C TYR A 232 -27.61 24.44 -3.66
N TYR A 233 -26.59 24.05 -2.90
CA TYR A 233 -26.03 22.71 -2.91
C TYR A 233 -25.81 22.19 -1.49
N ASP A 234 -26.07 20.92 -1.28
CA ASP A 234 -25.76 20.21 -0.05
C ASP A 234 -24.50 19.37 -0.22
N THR A 235 -23.88 19.00 0.89
CA THR A 235 -22.65 18.19 0.90
C THR A 235 -22.83 16.92 1.72
N CYS A 236 -22.08 15.86 1.40
CA CYS A 236 -21.81 14.73 2.24
C CYS A 236 -20.28 14.56 2.29
N LEU A 237 -19.65 15.20 3.30
CA LEU A 237 -18.19 15.24 3.40
C LEU A 237 -17.59 13.87 3.75
N THR A 238 -18.33 13.00 4.42
CA THR A 238 -17.90 11.66 4.81
C THR A 238 -17.69 10.73 3.62
N GLU A 239 -18.44 10.93 2.54
CA GLU A 239 -18.43 10.05 1.37
C GLU A 239 -18.07 10.79 0.06
N GLY A 240 -17.82 12.09 0.12
CA GLY A 240 -17.34 12.89 -1.02
C GLY A 240 -18.39 13.19 -2.08
N PHE A 241 -19.64 13.46 -1.69
CA PHE A 241 -20.74 13.84 -2.57
C PHE A 241 -21.18 15.28 -2.38
N ILE A 242 -21.70 15.87 -3.45
CA ILE A 242 -22.54 17.08 -3.41
C ILE A 242 -23.86 16.79 -4.11
N ARG A 243 -24.92 17.50 -3.70
CA ARG A 243 -26.25 17.45 -4.31
C ARG A 243 -26.71 18.85 -4.67
N LEU A 244 -27.17 19.05 -5.89
CA LEU A 244 -27.69 20.32 -6.36
C LEU A 244 -29.21 20.42 -6.15
N GLY A 245 -29.68 21.64 -5.88
CA GLY A 245 -31.11 21.91 -5.72
C GLY A 245 -31.87 22.16 -7.05
N SER A 246 -31.17 22.38 -8.16
CA SER A 246 -31.73 22.54 -9.48
C SER A 246 -30.83 21.96 -10.54
N SER A 247 -31.39 21.63 -11.71
CA SER A 247 -30.61 21.16 -12.86
C SER A 247 -29.57 22.22 -13.26
N PRO A 248 -28.30 21.80 -13.46
CA PRO A 248 -27.26 22.74 -13.85
C PRO A 248 -27.51 23.34 -15.22
N THR A 249 -27.08 24.59 -15.40
CA THR A 249 -27.14 25.31 -16.68
C THR A 249 -25.90 25.06 -17.53
N GLY A 250 -24.80 24.57 -16.92
CA GLY A 250 -23.57 24.28 -17.62
C GLY A 250 -22.64 23.35 -16.82
N LEU A 251 -21.35 23.57 -17.00
CA LEU A 251 -20.35 22.76 -16.33
C LEU A 251 -20.32 23.07 -14.83
N ILE A 252 -20.44 22.02 -14.00
CA ILE A 252 -20.23 22.14 -12.58
C ILE A 252 -18.74 22.08 -12.27
N THR A 253 -18.25 23.08 -11.54
CA THR A 253 -16.90 23.11 -11.00
C THR A 253 -16.94 23.40 -9.50
N MET A 254 -15.97 22.87 -8.76
CA MET A 254 -15.92 23.04 -7.32
C MET A 254 -14.49 23.07 -6.77
N ASP A 255 -14.35 23.63 -5.59
CA ASP A 255 -13.12 23.59 -4.82
C ASP A 255 -13.33 22.63 -3.65
N ALA A 256 -12.36 21.77 -3.35
CA ALA A 256 -12.46 20.84 -2.23
C ALA A 256 -11.11 20.54 -1.58
N VAL A 257 -11.16 20.15 -0.32
CA VAL A 257 -10.01 19.71 0.47
C VAL A 257 -10.28 18.30 0.99
N SER A 258 -9.39 17.36 0.65
CA SER A 258 -9.46 16.00 1.16
C SER A 258 -9.08 15.95 2.64
N SER A 259 -9.61 14.99 3.37
CA SER A 259 -9.08 14.59 4.69
C SER A 259 -7.71 13.92 4.57
N THR A 260 -7.38 13.37 3.41
CA THR A 260 -6.08 12.76 3.11
C THR A 260 -5.11 13.81 2.59
N ILE A 261 -4.05 14.09 3.36
CA ILE A 261 -3.17 15.23 3.13
C ILE A 261 -2.20 15.01 1.95
N SER A 262 -1.72 13.78 1.74
CA SER A 262 -0.82 13.48 0.62
C SER A 262 -0.86 12.00 0.21
N ILE A 263 -0.46 11.71 -1.02
CA ILE A 263 -0.25 10.34 -1.52
C ILE A 263 0.79 9.61 -0.64
N GLY A 264 1.87 10.28 -0.26
CA GLY A 264 2.91 9.69 0.59
C GLY A 264 2.42 9.25 1.96
N GLN A 265 1.46 9.93 2.56
CA GLN A 265 0.86 9.50 3.84
C GLN A 265 -0.05 8.30 3.68
N GLN A 266 -0.75 8.15 2.56
CA GLN A 266 -1.51 6.93 2.28
C GLN A 266 -0.60 5.71 2.12
N TYR A 267 0.51 5.85 1.40
CA TYR A 267 1.47 4.76 1.27
C TYR A 267 2.09 4.41 2.63
N LYS A 268 2.41 5.40 3.46
CA LYS A 268 2.91 5.16 4.81
C LYS A 268 1.90 4.38 5.66
N ALA A 269 0.64 4.76 5.67
CA ALA A 269 -0.42 4.04 6.38
C ALA A 269 -0.58 2.60 5.88
N LEU A 270 -0.54 2.36 4.56
CA LEU A 270 -0.62 1.02 3.97
C LEU A 270 0.58 0.12 4.33
N VAL A 271 1.73 0.72 4.64
CA VAL A 271 2.95 -0.01 5.07
C VAL A 271 2.92 -0.27 6.58
N GLU A 272 2.36 0.65 7.37
CA GLU A 272 2.30 0.55 8.84
C GLU A 272 1.16 -0.36 9.35
N GLU A 273 0.12 -0.63 8.54
CA GLU A 273 -0.99 -1.54 8.90
C GLU A 273 -0.65 -3.04 8.73
N LYS A 274 0.60 -3.39 8.44
CA LYS A 274 1.12 -4.75 8.39
C LYS A 274 2.21 -4.98 9.44
#